data_83fa89c3110bea2fa1fab96e377b09c9
#
_entry.id   83fa89c3110bea2fa1fab96e377b09c9
#
_cell.length_a   1.000
_cell.length_b   1.000
_cell.length_c   1.000
_cell.angle_alpha   90.00
_cell.angle_beta   90.00
_cell.angle_gamma   90.00
#
_symmetry.space_group_name_H-M   'P 1'
#
loop_
_entity.id
_entity.type
_entity.pdbx_description
1 polymer ?
#
loop_
_entity_poly.entity_id
_entity_poly.type
_entity_poly.pdbx_seq_one_letter_code
_entity_poly.pdbx_strand_id
1 'polypeptide(L)'
;PTPAPPTPTPTVPVTPSVSPEPTSDPSAEPSPTPSGEPDSVDLTEFFDTLTSTYEFAGMTEVDATLLDNFYPGLSAIAAKQLVAQMAMITASANEIVLIECENASDVDTVRTIFEARKQAQADGGAWYPATIEQWSNAQICVSGNYVMLVCHANAEDIAADFYALFA
;
A
#
# COMPACT_ATOMS: atom_id res chain seq x y z
N PRO A 1 0.79 -70.89 34.07
CA PRO A 1 0.74 -71.45 32.74
C PRO A 1 0.34 -70.41 31.72
N THR A 2 1.31 -70.16 30.89
CA THR A 2 1.20 -69.23 29.77
C THR A 2 0.90 -70.04 28.50
N PRO A 3 0.08 -69.59 27.61
CA PRO A 3 0.21 -69.99 26.22
C PRO A 3 0.66 -68.81 25.36
N ALA A 4 1.50 -69.18 24.41
CA ALA A 4 2.17 -68.33 23.45
C ALA A 4 1.26 -67.82 22.30
N PRO A 5 1.71 -66.78 21.60
CA PRO A 5 0.92 -66.14 20.54
C PRO A 5 1.09 -66.88 19.19
N PRO A 6 0.11 -66.77 18.29
CA PRO A 6 0.24 -67.29 16.95
C PRO A 6 0.93 -66.28 16.01
N THR A 7 1.76 -66.86 15.15
CA THR A 7 2.58 -66.25 14.12
C THR A 7 1.74 -65.70 12.96
N PRO A 8 2.12 -64.58 12.35
CA PRO A 8 1.45 -64.07 11.17
C PRO A 8 1.91 -64.76 9.88
N THR A 9 0.97 -64.99 9.02
CA THR A 9 1.16 -65.53 7.68
C THR A 9 1.54 -64.43 6.70
N PRO A 10 2.50 -64.65 5.80
CA PRO A 10 2.85 -63.68 4.77
C PRO A 10 1.88 -63.73 3.60
N THR A 11 1.38 -62.59 3.23
CA THR A 11 0.63 -62.42 1.98
C THR A 11 1.54 -61.85 0.90
N VAL A 12 1.54 -62.55 -0.20
CA VAL A 12 2.34 -62.32 -1.41
C VAL A 12 1.97 -61.06 -2.18
N PRO A 13 2.94 -60.49 -2.93
CA PRO A 13 2.74 -59.28 -3.71
C PRO A 13 2.03 -59.57 -5.02
N VAL A 14 1.10 -58.75 -5.37
CA VAL A 14 0.57 -58.66 -6.74
C VAL A 14 1.00 -57.34 -7.35
N THR A 15 1.93 -57.47 -8.29
CA THR A 15 2.19 -56.46 -9.31
C THR A 15 1.11 -56.62 -10.39
N PRO A 16 0.54 -55.56 -10.87
CA PRO A 16 0.55 -55.32 -12.30
C PRO A 16 1.08 -53.94 -12.66
N SER A 17 2.13 -53.98 -13.39
CA SER A 17 2.57 -53.00 -14.32
C SER A 17 1.50 -52.79 -15.38
N VAL A 18 1.03 -51.56 -15.47
CA VAL A 18 0.63 -50.96 -16.75
C VAL A 18 0.89 -49.49 -16.64
N SER A 19 1.92 -49.11 -17.33
CA SER A 19 2.18 -47.75 -17.75
C SER A 19 1.15 -47.37 -18.83
N PRO A 20 0.47 -46.26 -18.71
CA PRO A 20 0.09 -45.52 -19.89
C PRO A 20 1.10 -44.39 -20.08
N GLU A 21 1.69 -44.41 -21.21
CA GLU A 21 2.43 -43.41 -21.92
C GLU A 21 1.78 -42.04 -21.76
N PRO A 22 2.55 -40.98 -21.50
CA PRO A 22 2.03 -39.62 -21.46
C PRO A 22 1.64 -39.21 -22.86
N THR A 23 0.38 -39.00 -23.05
CA THR A 23 -0.10 -38.26 -24.20
C THR A 23 0.37 -36.82 -24.08
N SER A 24 1.17 -36.47 -25.02
CA SER A 24 1.65 -35.12 -25.25
C SER A 24 0.51 -34.09 -25.20
N ASP A 25 0.68 -33.11 -24.32
CA ASP A 25 0.59 -31.69 -24.54
C ASP A 25 -0.49 -31.18 -25.53
N PRO A 26 -1.26 -30.23 -25.06
CA PRO A 26 -1.20 -28.97 -25.73
C PRO A 26 -0.45 -27.96 -24.86
N SER A 27 0.69 -27.54 -25.36
CA SER A 27 1.34 -26.30 -25.08
C SER A 27 0.29 -25.21 -24.94
N ALA A 28 -0.11 -24.96 -23.71
CA ALA A 28 -0.68 -23.66 -23.38
C ALA A 28 0.48 -22.69 -23.49
N GLU A 29 0.58 -22.07 -24.65
CA GLU A 29 1.30 -20.84 -24.88
C GLU A 29 1.00 -19.91 -23.70
N PRO A 30 2.01 -19.46 -22.97
CA PRO A 30 1.78 -18.47 -21.93
C PRO A 30 1.14 -17.28 -22.64
N SER A 31 -0.11 -17.03 -22.30
CA SER A 31 -0.77 -15.76 -22.60
C SER A 31 0.22 -14.64 -22.27
N PRO A 32 0.50 -13.72 -23.19
CA PRO A 32 1.38 -12.63 -22.86
C PRO A 32 0.77 -11.95 -21.64
N THR A 33 1.48 -12.07 -20.52
CA THR A 33 1.32 -11.13 -19.42
C THR A 33 1.38 -9.75 -20.07
N PRO A 34 0.41 -8.86 -19.88
CA PRO A 34 0.57 -7.50 -20.32
C PRO A 34 1.77 -6.93 -19.56
N SER A 35 2.94 -6.96 -20.20
CA SER A 35 4.07 -6.11 -19.86
C SER A 35 3.78 -4.73 -20.44
N GLY A 36 2.70 -4.11 -19.92
CA GLY A 36 2.65 -2.70 -19.83
C GLY A 36 3.24 -2.41 -18.45
N GLU A 37 4.41 -1.80 -18.37
CA GLU A 37 4.68 -0.92 -17.26
C GLU A 37 3.44 -0.01 -17.24
N PRO A 38 2.69 0.08 -16.13
CA PRO A 38 1.65 1.09 -16.04
C PRO A 38 2.34 2.41 -16.33
N ASP A 39 1.80 3.20 -17.26
CA ASP A 39 2.27 4.55 -17.52
C ASP A 39 2.53 5.16 -16.15
N SER A 40 3.78 5.56 -15.90
CA SER A 40 4.19 6.03 -14.59
C SER A 40 3.29 7.21 -14.22
N VAL A 41 2.47 7.03 -13.19
CA VAL A 41 1.58 8.09 -12.71
C VAL A 41 2.44 9.25 -12.23
N ASP A 42 2.20 10.45 -12.76
CA ASP A 42 2.84 11.67 -12.29
C ASP A 42 2.12 12.18 -11.04
N LEU A 43 2.78 12.09 -9.90
CA LEU A 43 2.19 12.47 -8.60
C LEU A 43 2.01 13.99 -8.47
N THR A 44 2.82 14.79 -9.20
CA THR A 44 2.66 16.25 -9.22
C THR A 44 1.41 16.63 -10.00
N GLU A 45 1.21 16.03 -11.18
CA GLU A 45 0.02 16.24 -11.99
C GLU A 45 -1.25 15.79 -11.24
N PHE A 46 -1.16 14.67 -10.53
CA PHE A 46 -2.28 14.20 -9.71
C PHE A 46 -2.61 15.21 -8.60
N PHE A 47 -1.59 15.71 -7.88
CA PHE A 47 -1.80 16.73 -6.85
C PHE A 47 -2.42 18.02 -7.43
N ASP A 48 -1.96 18.50 -8.59
CA ASP A 48 -2.52 19.66 -9.28
C ASP A 48 -4.00 19.42 -9.66
N THR A 49 -4.34 18.22 -10.08
CA THR A 49 -5.74 17.82 -10.34
C THR A 49 -6.58 17.86 -9.09
N LEU A 50 -6.07 17.35 -7.96
CA LEU A 50 -6.76 17.38 -6.68
C LEU A 50 -7.01 18.81 -6.20
N THR A 51 -6.02 19.70 -6.30
CA THR A 51 -6.17 21.11 -5.88
C THR A 51 -7.09 21.91 -6.79
N SER A 52 -7.30 21.44 -8.02
CA SER A 52 -8.29 22.03 -8.95
C SER A 52 -9.71 21.55 -8.66
N THR A 53 -9.86 20.38 -8.04
CA THR A 53 -11.14 19.73 -7.78
C THR A 53 -11.63 19.98 -6.36
N TYR A 54 -10.72 19.92 -5.39
CA TYR A 54 -11.00 20.07 -3.96
C TYR A 54 -10.34 21.33 -3.38
N GLU A 55 -10.95 21.92 -2.38
CA GLU A 55 -10.42 23.13 -1.75
C GLU A 55 -9.36 22.79 -0.70
N PHE A 56 -8.09 22.89 -1.08
CA PHE A 56 -6.95 22.77 -0.17
C PHE A 56 -6.51 24.17 0.31
N ALA A 57 -6.98 24.57 1.48
CA ALA A 57 -6.66 25.90 2.01
C ALA A 57 -5.23 25.98 2.54
N GLY A 58 -4.46 26.97 2.04
CA GLY A 58 -3.19 27.38 2.62
C GLY A 58 -2.08 26.33 2.58
N MET A 59 -2.06 25.48 1.58
CA MET A 59 -1.04 24.43 1.42
C MET A 59 0.34 25.02 1.13
N THR A 60 1.33 24.43 1.72
CA THR A 60 2.75 24.76 1.55
C THR A 60 3.53 23.46 1.41
N GLU A 61 4.51 23.47 0.52
CA GLU A 61 5.43 22.34 0.35
C GLU A 61 6.20 22.08 1.65
N VAL A 62 6.29 20.81 2.02
CA VAL A 62 7.03 20.34 3.18
C VAL A 62 8.48 20.15 2.79
N ASP A 63 9.38 20.98 3.31
CA ASP A 63 10.81 20.81 3.10
C ASP A 63 11.38 19.56 3.80
N ALA A 64 12.62 19.19 3.46
CA ALA A 64 13.25 17.98 4.00
C ALA A 64 13.36 17.97 5.53
N THR A 65 13.52 19.14 6.17
CA THR A 65 13.65 19.27 7.63
C THR A 65 12.30 19.04 8.30
N LEU A 66 11.25 19.63 7.75
CA LEU A 66 9.89 19.44 8.22
C LEU A 66 9.42 18.00 7.95
N LEU A 67 9.80 17.44 6.82
CA LEU A 67 9.49 16.06 6.47
C LEU A 67 10.02 15.08 7.54
N ASP A 68 11.27 15.20 7.94
CA ASP A 68 11.87 14.35 8.97
C ASP A 68 11.22 14.54 10.36
N ASN A 69 10.75 15.76 10.66
CA ASN A 69 10.07 16.02 11.92
C ASN A 69 8.66 15.42 11.97
N PHE A 70 7.93 15.48 10.87
CA PHE A 70 6.54 15.01 10.81
C PHE A 70 6.41 13.54 10.40
N TYR A 71 7.38 13.04 9.62
CA TYR A 71 7.44 11.70 9.07
C TYR A 71 8.81 11.05 9.31
N PRO A 72 9.19 10.76 10.57
CA PRO A 72 10.50 10.22 10.88
C PRO A 72 10.81 8.95 10.08
N GLY A 73 11.91 8.99 9.32
CA GLY A 73 12.36 7.88 8.50
C GLY A 73 11.88 7.91 7.05
N LEU A 74 10.95 8.80 6.68
CA LEU A 74 10.47 8.89 5.30
C LEU A 74 11.58 9.35 4.33
N SER A 75 12.44 10.26 4.77
CA SER A 75 13.59 10.75 3.98
C SER A 75 14.65 9.68 3.69
N ALA A 76 14.65 8.58 4.43
CA ALA A 76 15.55 7.45 4.19
C ALA A 76 14.99 6.46 3.13
N ILE A 77 13.74 6.60 2.73
CA ILE A 77 13.12 5.78 1.69
C ILE A 77 13.57 6.26 0.32
N ALA A 78 14.06 5.33 -0.50
CA ALA A 78 14.35 5.62 -1.89
C ALA A 78 13.04 5.80 -2.67
N ALA A 79 12.79 7.03 -3.10
CA ALA A 79 11.58 7.41 -3.80
C ALA A 79 11.88 7.90 -5.21
N LYS A 80 11.10 7.47 -6.18
CA LYS A 80 11.14 8.02 -7.54
C LYS A 80 10.43 9.37 -7.59
N GLN A 81 9.33 9.50 -6.85
CA GLN A 81 8.56 10.73 -6.74
C GLN A 81 8.12 10.92 -5.28
N LEU A 82 8.09 12.15 -4.83
CA LEU A 82 7.58 12.54 -3.52
C LEU A 82 6.94 13.92 -3.62
N VAL A 83 5.68 14.01 -3.26
CA VAL A 83 4.93 15.25 -3.10
C VAL A 83 4.43 15.31 -1.67
N ALA A 84 4.83 16.33 -0.92
CA ALA A 84 4.40 16.52 0.46
C ALA A 84 3.94 17.97 0.65
N GLN A 85 2.69 18.15 1.00
CA GLN A 85 2.05 19.45 1.16
C GLN A 85 1.22 19.46 2.43
N MET A 86 1.27 20.54 3.18
CA MET A 86 0.45 20.70 4.37
C MET A 86 -0.04 22.15 4.54
N ALA A 87 -1.18 22.29 5.20
CA ALA A 87 -1.65 23.63 5.59
C ALA A 87 -0.83 24.13 6.78
N MET A 88 -0.22 25.29 6.61
CA MET A 88 0.58 25.95 7.66
C MET A 88 -0.27 26.84 8.58
N ILE A 89 -1.56 26.59 8.66
CA ILE A 89 -2.51 27.28 9.54
C ILE A 89 -3.11 26.29 10.53
N THR A 90 -3.12 26.63 11.81
CA THR A 90 -3.57 25.74 12.89
C THR A 90 -5.04 25.37 12.83
N ALA A 91 -5.85 26.14 12.12
CA ALA A 91 -7.29 25.89 11.95
C ALA A 91 -7.61 24.88 10.83
N SER A 92 -6.64 24.48 10.03
CA SER A 92 -6.80 23.48 8.96
C SER A 92 -5.90 22.28 9.23
N ALA A 93 -6.46 21.09 9.03
CA ALA A 93 -5.72 19.83 9.10
C ALA A 93 -5.38 19.29 7.70
N ASN A 94 -5.54 20.11 6.65
CA ASN A 94 -5.25 19.65 5.29
C ASN A 94 -3.77 19.28 5.15
N GLU A 95 -3.53 18.03 4.81
CA GLU A 95 -2.19 17.48 4.61
C GLU A 95 -2.28 16.35 3.58
N ILE A 96 -1.37 16.32 2.64
CA ILE A 96 -1.25 15.25 1.66
C ILE A 96 0.22 14.90 1.43
N VAL A 97 0.52 13.62 1.46
CA VAL A 97 1.83 13.08 1.08
C VAL A 97 1.62 11.95 0.08
N LEU A 98 2.25 12.09 -1.06
CA LEU A 98 2.24 11.13 -2.16
C LEU A 98 3.66 10.67 -2.40
N ILE A 99 3.90 9.37 -2.45
CA ILE A 99 5.23 8.79 -2.70
C ILE A 99 5.14 7.61 -3.67
N GLU A 100 6.06 7.55 -4.62
CA GLU A 100 6.37 6.36 -5.40
C GLU A 100 7.69 5.78 -4.91
N CYS A 101 7.64 4.65 -4.23
CA CYS A 101 8.83 3.95 -3.76
C CYS A 101 9.61 3.35 -4.93
N GLU A 102 10.93 3.42 -4.90
CA GLU A 102 11.77 2.68 -5.86
C GLU A 102 11.63 1.17 -5.67
N ASN A 103 11.50 0.74 -4.41
CA ASN A 103 11.43 -0.67 -4.05
C ASN A 103 10.05 -1.00 -3.44
N ALA A 104 9.41 -2.05 -3.91
CA ALA A 104 8.17 -2.54 -3.35
C ALA A 104 8.28 -2.95 -1.86
N SER A 105 9.47 -3.33 -1.40
CA SER A 105 9.74 -3.66 0.00
C SER A 105 9.59 -2.49 0.96
N ASP A 106 9.67 -1.26 0.48
CA ASP A 106 9.61 -0.05 1.30
C ASP A 106 8.17 0.43 1.53
N VAL A 107 7.21 -0.05 0.74
CA VAL A 107 5.79 0.35 0.80
C VAL A 107 5.19 0.14 2.20
N ASP A 108 5.43 -1.00 2.82
CA ASP A 108 4.90 -1.27 4.17
C ASP A 108 5.54 -0.38 5.23
N THR A 109 6.80 0.00 5.05
CA THR A 109 7.50 0.94 5.94
C THR A 109 6.87 2.34 5.81
N VAL A 110 6.65 2.80 4.59
CA VAL A 110 5.97 4.10 4.32
C VAL A 110 4.57 4.09 4.93
N ARG A 111 3.80 3.03 4.71
CA ARG A 111 2.47 2.91 5.30
C ARG A 111 2.51 3.03 6.83
N THR A 112 3.45 2.35 7.48
CA THR A 112 3.62 2.42 8.94
C THR A 112 3.96 3.83 9.42
N ILE A 113 4.82 4.56 8.68
CA ILE A 113 5.15 5.95 8.97
C ILE A 113 3.89 6.84 8.86
N PHE A 114 3.08 6.64 7.83
CA PHE A 114 1.84 7.39 7.64
C PHE A 114 0.79 7.08 8.72
N GLU A 115 0.67 5.80 9.12
CA GLU A 115 -0.20 5.39 10.22
C GLU A 115 0.22 6.06 11.55
N ALA A 116 1.53 6.11 11.82
CA ALA A 116 2.05 6.78 13.00
C ALA A 116 1.74 8.29 13.01
N ARG A 117 1.88 8.96 11.85
CA ARG A 117 1.50 10.38 11.70
C ARG A 117 0.02 10.59 11.97
N LYS A 118 -0.84 9.81 11.31
CA LYS A 118 -2.29 9.86 11.50
C LYS A 118 -2.67 9.67 12.96
N GLN A 119 -2.14 8.64 13.60
CA GLN A 119 -2.42 8.31 14.99
C GLN A 119 -1.98 9.43 15.95
N ALA A 120 -0.77 9.97 15.77
CA ALA A 120 -0.25 11.03 16.61
C ALA A 120 -1.13 12.30 16.55
N GLN A 121 -1.68 12.62 15.40
CA GLN A 121 -2.57 13.77 15.24
C GLN A 121 -3.97 13.51 15.80
N ALA A 122 -4.52 12.34 15.55
CA ALA A 122 -5.83 11.92 16.06
C ALA A 122 -5.82 11.78 17.59
N ASP A 123 -4.71 11.38 18.21
CA ASP A 123 -4.54 11.22 19.66
C ASP A 123 -4.31 12.54 20.40
N GLY A 124 -4.38 13.68 19.73
CA GLY A 124 -4.29 15.00 20.36
C GLY A 124 -3.12 15.87 19.88
N GLY A 125 -2.38 15.45 18.84
CA GLY A 125 -1.42 16.30 18.14
C GLY A 125 -2.13 17.47 17.45
N ALA A 126 -3.31 17.25 16.93
CA ALA A 126 -4.21 18.31 16.45
C ALA A 126 -4.92 18.99 17.65
N TRP A 127 -5.06 20.31 17.59
CA TRP A 127 -5.53 21.11 18.75
C TRP A 127 -7.05 21.23 18.82
N TYR A 128 -7.73 21.23 17.69
CA TYR A 128 -9.16 21.48 17.62
C TYR A 128 -9.94 20.18 17.41
N PRO A 129 -11.11 20.01 18.05
CA PRO A 129 -11.94 18.80 17.86
C PRO A 129 -12.21 18.47 16.41
N ALA A 130 -12.50 19.48 15.57
CA ALA A 130 -12.74 19.29 14.15
C ALA A 130 -11.50 18.80 13.39
N THR A 131 -10.30 19.25 13.75
CA THR A 131 -9.05 18.79 13.13
C THR A 131 -8.67 17.38 13.61
N ILE A 132 -8.95 17.04 14.88
CA ILE A 132 -8.79 15.69 15.41
C ILE A 132 -9.72 14.71 14.67
N GLU A 133 -10.98 15.07 14.47
CA GLU A 133 -11.94 14.28 13.70
C GLU A 133 -11.49 14.10 12.25
N GLN A 134 -11.02 15.17 11.62
CA GLN A 134 -10.50 15.10 10.23
C GLN A 134 -9.30 14.16 10.14
N TRP A 135 -8.35 14.20 11.09
CA TRP A 135 -7.25 13.26 11.16
C TRP A 135 -7.70 11.82 11.43
N SER A 136 -8.71 11.62 12.23
CA SER A 136 -9.29 10.28 12.46
C SER A 136 -9.84 9.68 11.17
N ASN A 137 -10.38 10.52 10.29
CA ASN A 137 -10.94 10.14 8.99
C ASN A 137 -9.91 10.18 7.83
N ALA A 138 -8.67 10.59 8.10
CA ALA A 138 -7.62 10.62 7.08
C ALA A 138 -7.46 9.24 6.41
N GLN A 139 -7.18 9.23 5.11
CA GLN A 139 -7.03 8.01 4.32
C GLN A 139 -5.57 7.72 4.03
N ILE A 140 -5.21 6.44 4.10
CA ILE A 140 -3.91 5.92 3.66
C ILE A 140 -4.21 4.91 2.56
N CYS A 141 -3.71 5.18 1.37
CA CYS A 141 -3.98 4.40 0.16
C CYS A 141 -2.68 3.80 -0.38
N VAL A 142 -2.75 2.58 -0.86
CA VAL A 142 -1.60 1.87 -1.45
C VAL A 142 -2.03 1.24 -2.77
N SER A 143 -1.24 1.48 -3.81
CA SER A 143 -1.38 0.79 -5.11
C SER A 143 0.00 0.54 -5.70
N GLY A 144 0.41 -0.72 -5.82
CA GLY A 144 1.76 -1.08 -6.24
C GLY A 144 2.83 -0.43 -5.36
N ASN A 145 3.69 0.37 -5.97
CA ASN A 145 4.74 1.13 -5.28
C ASN A 145 4.30 2.52 -4.81
N TYR A 146 3.04 2.88 -5.05
CA TYR A 146 2.50 4.19 -4.71
C TYR A 146 1.78 4.15 -3.36
N VAL A 147 2.07 5.13 -2.51
CA VAL A 147 1.42 5.29 -1.21
C VAL A 147 0.98 6.74 -1.06
N MET A 148 -0.24 6.93 -0.61
CA MET A 148 -0.80 8.25 -0.30
C MET A 148 -1.27 8.29 1.15
N LEU A 149 -0.97 9.39 1.84
CA LEU A 149 -1.69 9.83 3.03
C LEU A 149 -2.42 11.12 2.67
N VAL A 150 -3.70 11.21 2.96
CA VAL A 150 -4.48 12.43 2.82
C VAL A 150 -5.35 12.69 4.04
N CYS A 151 -5.21 13.88 4.61
CA CYS A 151 -6.08 14.44 5.62
C CYS A 151 -6.82 15.62 4.99
N HIS A 152 -8.10 15.44 4.72
CA HIS A 152 -8.96 16.41 4.07
C HIS A 152 -10.43 16.13 4.39
N ALA A 153 -11.31 17.12 4.26
CA ALA A 153 -12.74 16.91 4.45
C ALA A 153 -13.33 15.89 3.46
N ASN A 154 -12.76 15.83 2.25
CA ASN A 154 -13.14 14.88 1.18
C ASN A 154 -12.13 13.72 1.04
N ALA A 155 -11.49 13.28 2.13
CA ALA A 155 -10.43 12.27 2.06
C ALA A 155 -10.88 10.95 1.40
N GLU A 156 -12.15 10.55 1.55
CA GLU A 156 -12.69 9.34 0.93
C GLU A 156 -12.82 9.48 -0.60
N ASP A 157 -13.28 10.63 -1.08
CA ASP A 157 -13.38 10.91 -2.53
C ASP A 157 -11.96 10.97 -3.15
N ILE A 158 -11.03 11.64 -2.48
CA ILE A 158 -9.62 11.71 -2.90
C ILE A 158 -8.98 10.32 -2.93
N ALA A 159 -9.31 9.46 -1.98
CA ALA A 159 -8.87 8.07 -1.99
C ALA A 159 -9.41 7.29 -3.20
N ALA A 160 -10.67 7.53 -3.57
CA ALA A 160 -11.26 6.93 -4.77
C ALA A 160 -10.57 7.43 -6.05
N ASP A 161 -10.27 8.73 -6.14
CA ASP A 161 -9.52 9.31 -7.27
C ASP A 161 -8.12 8.73 -7.36
N PHE A 162 -7.43 8.53 -6.22
CA PHE A 162 -6.12 7.86 -6.21
C PHE A 162 -6.19 6.46 -6.79
N TYR A 163 -7.15 5.64 -6.38
CA TYR A 163 -7.29 4.28 -6.92
C TYR A 163 -7.69 4.27 -8.39
N ALA A 164 -8.42 5.28 -8.87
CA ALA A 164 -8.79 5.41 -10.27
C ALA A 164 -7.60 5.62 -11.22
N LEU A 165 -6.45 6.11 -10.71
CA LEU A 165 -5.22 6.24 -11.49
C LEU A 165 -4.65 4.88 -11.95
N PHE A 166 -5.02 3.81 -11.27
CA PHE A 166 -4.47 2.47 -11.49
C PHE A 166 -5.54 1.45 -11.97
N ALA A 167 -6.72 1.92 -12.33
CA ALA A 167 -7.86 1.08 -12.73
C ALA A 167 -7.83 0.69 -14.21
#